data_5b1d372ebeebfdd33f86e176192e57fd
#
_entry.id   5b1d372ebeebfdd33f86e176192e57fd
#
_cell.length_a   1.000
_cell.length_b   1.000
_cell.length_c   1.000
_cell.angle_alpha   90.00
_cell.angle_beta   90.00
_cell.angle_gamma   90.00
#
_symmetry.space_group_name_H-M   'P 1'
#
loop_
_entity.id
_entity.type
_entity.pdbx_description
1 polymer ?
#
loop_
_entity_poly.entity_id
_entity_poly.type
_entity_poly.pdbx_seq_one_letter_code
_entity_poly.pdbx_strand_id
1 'polypeptide(L)'
;MVAATGCNGGTTPPTSIATEPATVTVAQPATATIASPLATPTGTAAAEPESTISTSPVATPTGTAAAQPGAGQANADVVHVRAVQAQDSTWTFHVTVEHPDTGWDDYADGWDVVTPDGQVLKPDEGSQFTRTLLHPHENEQPFTRSQSGIAIPDGVTEVRVRAHDLVDGYGGREVVVDLTAGSGPSYEVERQ
;
A
#
# COMPACT_ATOMS: atom_id res chain seq x y z
N MET A 1 -65.49 -38.00 14.44
CA MET A 1 -66.35 -36.88 14.11
C MET A 1 -65.56 -35.60 14.21
N VAL A 2 -65.41 -34.96 13.23
CA VAL A 2 -65.54 -33.68 12.59
C VAL A 2 -64.40 -33.43 11.64
N ALA A 3 -64.78 -33.29 10.38
CA ALA A 3 -63.97 -32.88 9.26
C ALA A 3 -63.74 -31.35 9.31
N ALA A 4 -62.59 -30.89 8.81
CA ALA A 4 -62.45 -29.53 8.37
C ALA A 4 -61.58 -29.46 7.10
N THR A 5 -62.19 -28.98 6.14
CA THR A 5 -62.00 -28.63 4.76
C THR A 5 -60.75 -27.80 4.48
N GLY A 6 -60.12 -28.04 3.35
CA GLY A 6 -58.96 -27.37 2.82
C GLY A 6 -59.21 -25.98 2.28
N CYS A 7 -58.13 -25.23 2.06
CA CYS A 7 -58.08 -24.13 1.12
C CYS A 7 -56.74 -24.20 0.35
N ASN A 8 -56.95 -24.32 -0.93
CA ASN A 8 -55.97 -24.33 -2.02
C ASN A 8 -55.53 -22.88 -2.29
N GLY A 9 -54.27 -22.56 -2.08
CA GLY A 9 -53.67 -21.26 -2.42
C GLY A 9 -52.69 -21.39 -3.57
N GLY A 10 -53.12 -21.00 -4.76
CA GLY A 10 -52.34 -21.08 -5.98
C GLY A 10 -51.10 -20.14 -5.92
N THR A 11 -49.96 -20.70 -6.20
CA THR A 11 -48.69 -19.99 -6.37
C THR A 11 -48.49 -19.69 -7.85
N THR A 12 -48.59 -18.44 -8.23
CA THR A 12 -48.18 -17.97 -9.55
C THR A 12 -46.66 -17.84 -9.59
N PRO A 13 -45.95 -18.32 -10.64
CA PRO A 13 -44.50 -18.10 -10.76
C PRO A 13 -44.20 -16.71 -11.22
N PRO A 14 -43.05 -16.10 -10.81
CA PRO A 14 -42.63 -14.81 -11.28
C PRO A 14 -42.15 -14.88 -12.73
N THR A 15 -42.64 -13.96 -13.53
CA THR A 15 -42.24 -13.72 -14.92
C THR A 15 -40.78 -13.28 -14.97
N SER A 16 -39.92 -14.09 -15.63
CA SER A 16 -38.56 -13.72 -16.00
C SER A 16 -38.57 -12.61 -17.06
N ILE A 17 -38.06 -11.46 -16.72
CA ILE A 17 -37.74 -10.40 -17.69
C ILE A 17 -36.32 -10.68 -18.19
N ALA A 18 -36.19 -11.11 -19.43
CA ALA A 18 -34.91 -11.22 -20.12
C ALA A 18 -34.41 -9.81 -20.46
N THR A 19 -33.33 -9.40 -19.84
CA THR A 19 -32.61 -8.17 -20.21
C THR A 19 -31.61 -8.52 -21.30
N GLU A 20 -31.82 -7.96 -22.48
CA GLU A 20 -30.90 -8.00 -23.63
C GLU A 20 -29.55 -7.35 -23.30
N PRO A 21 -28.41 -7.92 -23.70
CA PRO A 21 -27.13 -7.26 -23.54
C PRO A 21 -26.95 -6.19 -24.63
N ALA A 22 -26.83 -4.94 -24.20
CA ALA A 22 -26.44 -3.83 -25.07
C ALA A 22 -24.98 -4.03 -25.52
N THR A 23 -24.80 -4.21 -26.83
CA THR A 23 -23.51 -4.24 -27.51
C THR A 23 -22.89 -2.84 -27.48
N VAL A 24 -21.89 -2.62 -26.63
CA VAL A 24 -21.07 -1.41 -26.66
C VAL A 24 -19.98 -1.59 -27.69
N THR A 25 -20.11 -0.88 -28.81
CA THR A 25 -19.08 -0.74 -29.84
C THR A 25 -17.97 0.15 -29.29
N VAL A 26 -16.83 -0.43 -28.98
CA VAL A 26 -15.61 0.31 -28.61
C VAL A 26 -14.96 0.84 -29.87
N ALA A 27 -14.97 2.16 -30.03
CA ALA A 27 -14.21 2.85 -31.06
C ALA A 27 -12.71 2.87 -30.67
N GLN A 28 -11.89 2.30 -31.55
CA GLN A 28 -10.44 2.26 -31.43
C GLN A 28 -9.85 3.64 -31.76
N PRO A 29 -9.02 4.26 -30.90
CA PRO A 29 -8.30 5.47 -31.29
C PRO A 29 -7.08 5.16 -32.16
N ALA A 30 -6.92 5.98 -33.18
CA ALA A 30 -5.88 5.93 -34.20
C ALA A 30 -4.46 6.08 -33.61
N THR A 31 -3.56 5.25 -34.13
CA THR A 31 -2.12 5.28 -33.91
C THR A 31 -1.51 6.59 -34.45
N ALA A 32 -0.99 7.44 -33.56
CA ALA A 32 -0.11 8.54 -33.97
C ALA A 32 1.35 8.10 -33.89
N THR A 33 1.94 7.89 -35.04
CA THR A 33 3.38 7.69 -35.22
C THR A 33 4.07 9.05 -35.07
N ILE A 34 4.89 9.22 -34.04
CA ILE A 34 5.81 10.35 -33.93
C ILE A 34 7.25 9.83 -34.07
N ALA A 35 7.89 10.32 -35.14
CA ALA A 35 9.29 10.05 -35.47
C ALA A 35 10.24 10.74 -34.48
N SER A 36 11.21 9.99 -33.99
CA SER A 36 12.38 10.51 -33.26
C SER A 36 13.33 11.23 -34.19
N PRO A 37 13.92 12.35 -33.81
CA PRO A 37 15.19 12.78 -34.39
C PRO A 37 16.35 12.27 -33.54
N LEU A 38 17.25 11.54 -34.22
CA LEU A 38 18.58 11.15 -33.84
C LEU A 38 19.47 12.41 -33.72
N ALA A 39 19.99 12.68 -32.52
CA ALA A 39 21.08 13.64 -32.35
C ALA A 39 22.26 12.96 -31.66
N THR A 40 23.32 12.75 -32.43
CA THR A 40 24.67 12.38 -31.99
C THR A 40 25.39 13.63 -31.54
N PRO A 41 26.09 13.67 -30.42
CA PRO A 41 27.29 14.47 -30.28
C PRO A 41 28.53 13.59 -30.12
N THR A 42 29.43 13.74 -31.10
CA THR A 42 30.87 13.44 -31.06
C THR A 42 31.56 14.45 -30.16
N GLY A 43 32.42 13.99 -29.26
CA GLY A 43 33.26 14.89 -28.47
C GLY A 43 34.16 14.12 -27.49
N THR A 44 35.28 13.68 -27.99
CA THR A 44 36.68 13.81 -27.58
C THR A 44 37.06 13.53 -26.11
N ALA A 45 37.94 12.55 -26.00
CA ALA A 45 38.73 12.13 -24.87
C ALA A 45 39.59 13.26 -24.24
N ALA A 46 39.77 13.20 -22.91
CA ALA A 46 41.09 13.44 -22.27
C ALA A 46 41.09 13.06 -20.78
N ALA A 47 42.05 12.21 -20.43
CA ALA A 47 42.87 12.21 -19.22
C ALA A 47 42.23 11.76 -17.88
N GLU A 48 42.62 10.54 -17.50
CA GLU A 48 42.84 10.14 -16.10
C GLU A 48 43.83 11.08 -15.38
N PRO A 49 43.68 11.21 -14.08
CA PRO A 49 44.77 10.77 -13.21
C PRO A 49 44.34 9.81 -12.10
N GLU A 50 45.20 8.85 -11.88
CA GLU A 50 45.29 7.95 -10.74
C GLU A 50 45.20 8.68 -9.40
N SER A 51 44.47 8.14 -8.44
CA SER A 51 44.88 8.30 -7.04
C SER A 51 44.13 7.36 -6.10
N THR A 52 44.90 6.52 -5.49
CA THR A 52 44.91 6.03 -4.11
C THR A 52 43.70 5.30 -3.57
N ILE A 53 43.90 4.02 -3.49
CA ILE A 53 43.26 3.08 -2.56
C ILE A 53 43.38 3.59 -1.14
N SER A 54 42.26 4.04 -0.57
CA SER A 54 42.10 4.21 0.87
C SER A 54 41.31 3.02 1.41
N THR A 55 42.02 2.11 2.04
CA THR A 55 41.45 1.03 2.84
C THR A 55 40.83 1.61 4.10
N SER A 56 39.51 1.73 4.13
CA SER A 56 38.77 1.99 5.38
C SER A 56 38.30 0.68 5.97
N PRO A 57 38.41 0.51 7.29
CA PRO A 57 38.06 -0.72 7.98
C PRO A 57 36.55 -0.98 7.91
N VAL A 58 36.20 -2.23 7.62
CA VAL A 58 34.86 -2.79 7.77
C VAL A 58 34.43 -2.61 9.22
N ALA A 59 33.54 -1.67 9.48
CA ALA A 59 32.82 -1.58 10.75
C ALA A 59 31.62 -2.53 10.66
N THR A 60 31.64 -3.55 11.48
CA THR A 60 30.51 -4.42 11.82
C THR A 60 29.36 -3.55 12.34
N PRO A 61 28.17 -3.55 11.74
CA PRO A 61 27.03 -2.86 12.35
C PRO A 61 26.41 -3.77 13.41
N THR A 62 26.94 -3.71 14.62
CA THR A 62 26.19 -4.05 15.81
C THR A 62 25.54 -2.76 16.29
N GLY A 63 24.28 -2.58 15.98
CA GLY A 63 23.54 -1.41 16.41
C GLY A 63 22.07 -1.61 16.13
N THR A 64 21.32 -1.98 17.16
CA THR A 64 19.91 -1.71 17.30
C THR A 64 19.64 -0.29 16.78
N ALA A 65 19.08 -0.16 15.58
CA ALA A 65 18.66 1.11 15.05
C ALA A 65 17.41 1.56 15.81
N ALA A 66 17.64 2.31 16.88
CA ALA A 66 16.62 3.18 17.44
C ALA A 66 16.27 4.19 16.32
N ALA A 67 15.00 4.22 15.90
CA ALA A 67 14.49 5.20 14.96
C ALA A 67 14.86 6.60 15.45
N GLN A 68 15.73 7.29 14.71
CA GLN A 68 15.98 8.71 14.94
C GLN A 68 14.83 9.50 14.31
N PRO A 69 14.24 10.46 15.01
CA PRO A 69 13.35 11.43 14.39
C PRO A 69 14.18 12.27 13.43
N GLY A 70 13.97 12.06 12.13
CA GLY A 70 14.57 12.87 11.09
C GLY A 70 14.04 14.30 11.19
N ALA A 71 14.88 15.21 11.59
CA ALA A 71 14.56 16.63 11.53
C ALA A 71 14.64 17.09 10.07
N GLY A 72 13.53 17.52 9.50
CA GLY A 72 13.55 18.47 8.41
C GLY A 72 13.01 18.11 7.04
N GLN A 73 12.28 17.00 6.89
CA GLN A 73 11.43 16.79 5.71
C GLN A 73 10.05 16.41 6.21
N ALA A 74 9.04 17.06 5.66
CA ALA A 74 7.65 16.79 6.02
C ALA A 74 7.14 15.52 5.34
N ASN A 75 7.88 14.42 5.46
CA ASN A 75 7.47 13.11 4.96
C ASN A 75 6.35 12.51 5.81
N ALA A 76 5.53 11.67 5.21
CA ALA A 76 4.48 10.96 5.93
C ALA A 76 5.05 9.90 6.88
N ASP A 77 4.78 10.06 8.16
CA ASP A 77 5.21 9.18 9.24
C ASP A 77 4.16 8.12 9.57
N VAL A 78 4.57 6.86 9.70
CA VAL A 78 3.76 5.84 10.35
C VAL A 78 4.01 5.92 11.86
N VAL A 79 2.97 6.27 12.63
CA VAL A 79 3.09 6.42 14.08
C VAL A 79 2.62 5.19 14.85
N HIS A 80 1.68 4.44 14.31
CA HIS A 80 1.18 3.20 14.93
C HIS A 80 0.58 2.24 13.88
N VAL A 81 0.71 0.93 14.13
CA VAL A 81 0.13 -0.13 13.31
C VAL A 81 -0.60 -1.14 14.19
N ARG A 82 -1.85 -1.45 13.89
CA ARG A 82 -2.55 -2.60 14.45
C ARG A 82 -2.81 -3.59 13.32
N ALA A 83 -2.20 -4.78 13.41
CA ALA A 83 -2.34 -5.87 12.47
C ALA A 83 -3.25 -6.95 13.04
N VAL A 84 -4.31 -7.31 12.32
CA VAL A 84 -5.30 -8.30 12.75
C VAL A 84 -5.37 -9.43 11.73
N GLN A 85 -5.04 -10.64 12.15
CA GLN A 85 -5.18 -11.83 11.32
C GLN A 85 -6.61 -12.40 11.46
N ALA A 86 -7.29 -12.57 10.34
CA ALA A 86 -8.60 -13.19 10.27
C ALA A 86 -8.49 -14.73 10.23
N GLN A 87 -9.61 -15.44 10.41
CA GLN A 87 -9.67 -16.90 10.40
C GLN A 87 -9.27 -17.53 9.05
N ASP A 88 -9.43 -16.80 7.96
CA ASP A 88 -9.03 -17.20 6.60
C ASP A 88 -7.53 -16.93 6.31
N SER A 89 -6.76 -16.59 7.35
CA SER A 89 -5.34 -16.26 7.28
C SER A 89 -5.01 -14.95 6.57
N THR A 90 -5.98 -14.18 6.10
CA THR A 90 -5.74 -12.83 5.59
C THR A 90 -5.55 -11.83 6.74
N TRP A 91 -4.94 -10.70 6.42
CA TRP A 91 -4.64 -9.66 7.41
C TRP A 91 -5.37 -8.37 7.11
N THR A 92 -5.75 -7.70 8.18
CA THR A 92 -6.21 -6.31 8.16
C THR A 92 -5.20 -5.45 8.89
N PHE A 93 -4.69 -4.43 8.20
CA PHE A 93 -3.79 -3.44 8.78
C PHE A 93 -4.56 -2.15 9.04
N HIS A 94 -4.52 -1.65 10.27
CA HIS A 94 -4.97 -0.33 10.67
C HIS A 94 -3.71 0.51 10.89
N VAL A 95 -3.46 1.45 10.01
CA VAL A 95 -2.24 2.25 10.00
C VAL A 95 -2.56 3.68 10.38
N THR A 96 -1.91 4.17 11.40
CA THR A 96 -1.99 5.57 11.83
C THR A 96 -0.84 6.33 11.21
N VAL A 97 -1.18 7.32 10.41
CA VAL A 97 -0.25 8.19 9.67
C VAL A 97 -0.31 9.59 10.23
N GLU A 98 0.82 10.25 10.30
CA GLU A 98 0.98 11.66 10.62
C GLU A 98 1.74 12.35 9.49
N HIS A 99 1.14 13.38 8.91
CA HIS A 99 1.72 14.21 7.87
C HIS A 99 1.07 15.60 7.92
N PRO A 100 1.81 16.70 7.78
CA PRO A 100 1.25 18.06 7.78
C PRO A 100 0.59 18.38 6.42
N ASP A 101 -0.49 17.66 6.07
CA ASP A 101 -1.22 17.88 4.83
C ASP A 101 -1.58 19.35 4.65
N THR A 102 -1.29 19.94 3.49
CA THR A 102 -1.57 21.34 3.17
C THR A 102 -2.62 21.52 2.08
N GLY A 103 -3.24 20.42 1.66
CA GLY A 103 -4.27 20.37 0.62
C GLY A 103 -3.97 19.31 -0.43
N TRP A 104 -4.60 19.45 -1.59
CA TRP A 104 -4.47 18.49 -2.69
C TRP A 104 -3.09 18.45 -3.37
N ASP A 105 -2.30 19.48 -3.17
CA ASP A 105 -0.96 19.59 -3.76
C ASP A 105 0.12 18.91 -2.92
N ASP A 106 -0.18 18.63 -1.64
CA ASP A 106 0.76 18.05 -0.69
C ASP A 106 0.02 17.36 0.46
N TYR A 107 -0.01 16.01 0.42
CA TYR A 107 -0.67 15.17 1.43
C TYR A 107 -0.14 13.74 1.37
N ALA A 108 -0.34 12.98 2.46
CA ALA A 108 -0.08 11.55 2.46
C ALA A 108 -1.09 10.84 1.56
N ASP A 109 -0.64 10.29 0.41
CA ASP A 109 -1.50 9.72 -0.63
C ASP A 109 -1.58 8.19 -0.59
N GLY A 110 -0.79 7.53 0.28
CA GLY A 110 -0.84 6.08 0.45
C GLY A 110 0.05 5.54 1.55
N TRP A 111 -0.09 4.25 1.81
CA TRP A 111 0.85 3.50 2.62
C TRP A 111 0.98 2.06 2.15
N ASP A 112 2.14 1.47 2.42
CA ASP A 112 2.52 0.12 2.03
C ASP A 112 2.84 -0.77 3.23
N VAL A 113 2.51 -2.06 3.08
CA VAL A 113 3.05 -3.16 3.88
C VAL A 113 4.06 -3.89 3.01
N VAL A 114 5.31 -3.97 3.47
CA VAL A 114 6.45 -4.47 2.69
C VAL A 114 7.10 -5.64 3.43
N THR A 115 7.34 -6.73 2.72
CA THR A 115 8.07 -7.89 3.24
C THR A 115 9.57 -7.60 3.34
N PRO A 116 10.37 -8.41 4.08
CA PRO A 116 11.81 -8.20 4.23
C PRO A 116 12.59 -8.24 2.90
N ASP A 117 12.10 -8.95 1.89
CA ASP A 117 12.67 -9.02 0.55
C ASP A 117 12.23 -7.86 -0.37
N GLY A 118 11.42 -6.93 0.16
CA GLY A 118 11.01 -5.71 -0.53
C GLY A 118 9.72 -5.83 -1.35
N GLN A 119 8.99 -6.94 -1.26
CA GLN A 119 7.70 -7.09 -1.92
C GLN A 119 6.65 -6.23 -1.22
N VAL A 120 5.93 -5.40 -1.98
CA VAL A 120 4.76 -4.66 -1.49
C VAL A 120 3.53 -5.58 -1.54
N LEU A 121 2.87 -5.75 -0.40
CA LEU A 121 1.66 -6.54 -0.26
C LEU A 121 0.44 -5.68 -0.58
N LYS A 122 -0.26 -6.02 -1.65
CA LYS A 122 -1.39 -5.25 -2.17
C LYS A 122 -2.68 -6.05 -2.10
N PRO A 123 -3.85 -5.40 -1.99
CA PRO A 123 -5.15 -6.09 -2.02
C PRO A 123 -5.45 -6.70 -3.39
N ASP A 124 -4.93 -6.11 -4.46
CA ASP A 124 -5.03 -6.56 -5.85
C ASP A 124 -3.85 -6.04 -6.69
N GLU A 125 -3.63 -6.63 -7.88
CA GLU A 125 -2.50 -6.29 -8.76
C GLU A 125 -2.57 -4.86 -9.34
N GLY A 126 -3.77 -4.29 -9.41
CA GLY A 126 -4.00 -2.93 -9.94
C GLY A 126 -3.80 -1.83 -8.92
N SER A 127 -3.70 -2.16 -7.63
CA SER A 127 -3.51 -1.18 -6.57
C SER A 127 -2.12 -0.54 -6.64
N GLN A 128 -2.05 0.77 -6.49
CA GLN A 128 -0.78 1.51 -6.44
C GLN A 128 -0.04 1.21 -5.13
N PHE A 129 -0.75 1.28 -4.01
CA PHE A 129 -0.28 1.03 -2.65
C PHE A 129 -1.00 -0.16 -2.02
N THR A 130 -0.57 -0.61 -0.84
CA THR A 130 -1.38 -1.46 0.02
C THR A 130 -2.70 -0.77 0.35
N ARG A 131 -2.65 0.53 0.62
CA ARG A 131 -3.83 1.40 0.78
C ARG A 131 -3.60 2.75 0.14
N THR A 132 -4.46 3.15 -0.78
CA THR A 132 -4.49 4.51 -1.34
C THR A 132 -5.31 5.42 -0.44
N LEU A 133 -4.79 6.61 -0.15
CA LEU A 133 -5.46 7.67 0.58
C LEU A 133 -5.98 8.68 -0.46
N LEU A 134 -7.29 8.92 -0.46
CA LEU A 134 -7.97 9.56 -1.59
C LEU A 134 -8.17 11.08 -1.42
N HIS A 135 -7.77 11.64 -0.29
CA HIS A 135 -7.94 13.06 0.02
C HIS A 135 -7.02 13.49 1.18
N PRO A 136 -6.71 14.81 1.26
CA PRO A 136 -5.96 15.37 2.38
C PRO A 136 -6.69 15.24 3.72
N HIS A 137 -5.93 15.13 4.80
CA HIS A 137 -6.41 14.99 6.19
C HIS A 137 -5.94 16.17 7.06
N GLU A 138 -5.98 17.40 6.56
CA GLU A 138 -5.44 18.61 7.19
C GLU A 138 -5.87 18.82 8.65
N ASN A 139 -7.09 18.38 9.00
CA ASN A 139 -7.69 18.63 10.31
C ASN A 139 -7.88 17.34 11.15
N GLU A 140 -7.34 16.21 10.70
CA GLU A 140 -7.52 14.90 11.34
C GLU A 140 -6.19 14.25 11.77
N GLN A 141 -5.14 15.00 11.95
CA GLN A 141 -3.80 14.46 12.24
C GLN A 141 -3.61 14.10 13.74
N PRO A 142 -2.98 12.96 14.06
CA PRO A 142 -2.74 11.84 13.16
C PRO A 142 -4.02 11.08 12.83
N PHE A 143 -4.11 10.49 11.66
CA PHE A 143 -5.31 9.76 11.23
C PHE A 143 -5.05 8.28 10.99
N THR A 144 -6.09 7.44 11.12
CA THR A 144 -5.99 6.00 10.90
C THR A 144 -6.84 5.56 9.73
N ARG A 145 -6.26 4.78 8.83
CA ARG A 145 -6.99 4.11 7.73
C ARG A 145 -6.61 2.63 7.69
N SER A 146 -7.56 1.82 7.23
CA SER A 146 -7.42 0.37 7.27
C SER A 146 -7.46 -0.23 5.87
N GLN A 147 -6.74 -1.34 5.70
CA GLN A 147 -6.83 -2.21 4.53
C GLN A 147 -6.95 -3.65 4.99
N SER A 148 -7.98 -4.34 4.51
CA SER A 148 -8.20 -5.77 4.76
C SER A 148 -7.88 -6.62 3.54
N GLY A 149 -7.87 -7.94 3.74
CA GLY A 149 -7.64 -8.91 2.66
C GLY A 149 -6.19 -9.00 2.21
N ILE A 150 -5.24 -8.58 3.03
CA ILE A 150 -3.82 -8.67 2.69
C ILE A 150 -3.32 -10.09 2.97
N ALA A 151 -2.86 -10.76 1.90
CA ALA A 151 -2.21 -12.05 2.00
C ALA A 151 -0.73 -11.86 2.30
N ILE A 152 -0.25 -12.45 3.38
CA ILE A 152 1.17 -12.47 3.72
C ILE A 152 1.72 -13.84 3.30
N PRO A 153 2.84 -13.89 2.55
CA PRO A 153 3.46 -15.14 2.12
C PRO A 153 3.89 -16.01 3.30
N ASP A 154 3.83 -17.34 3.12
CA ASP A 154 4.27 -18.30 4.14
C ASP A 154 5.73 -18.07 4.53
N GLY A 155 6.00 -18.13 5.83
CA GLY A 155 7.35 -17.94 6.39
C GLY A 155 7.74 -16.49 6.61
N VAL A 156 6.95 -15.51 6.19
CA VAL A 156 7.16 -14.10 6.53
C VAL A 156 6.66 -13.87 7.95
N THR A 157 7.57 -13.54 8.85
CA THR A 157 7.29 -13.30 10.28
C THR A 157 7.37 -11.83 10.66
N GLU A 158 7.83 -10.99 9.75
CA GLU A 158 8.01 -9.56 9.96
C GLU A 158 7.61 -8.82 8.70
N VAL A 159 6.98 -7.66 8.87
CA VAL A 159 6.70 -6.74 7.77
C VAL A 159 7.03 -5.31 8.17
N ARG A 160 7.33 -4.48 7.20
CA ARG A 160 7.57 -3.06 7.38
C ARG A 160 6.41 -2.26 6.81
N VAL A 161 5.89 -1.31 7.57
CA VAL A 161 4.84 -0.41 7.15
C VAL A 161 5.42 0.98 6.98
N ARG A 162 5.19 1.58 5.81
CA ARG A 162 5.68 2.90 5.43
C ARG A 162 4.59 3.72 4.78
N ALA A 163 4.58 5.01 4.97
CA ALA A 163 3.66 5.94 4.32
C ALA A 163 4.34 6.66 3.16
N HIS A 164 3.56 7.06 2.20
CA HIS A 164 3.97 7.80 1.01
C HIS A 164 3.34 9.19 1.04
N ASP A 165 4.15 10.17 0.71
CA ASP A 165 3.80 11.56 0.50
C ASP A 165 3.77 11.84 -1.00
N LEU A 166 2.78 12.56 -1.46
CA LEU A 166 2.58 12.88 -2.88
C LEU A 166 3.77 13.66 -3.49
N VAL A 167 4.45 14.49 -2.70
CA VAL A 167 5.54 15.36 -3.15
C VAL A 167 6.90 14.72 -2.91
N ASP A 168 7.15 14.25 -1.68
CA ASP A 168 8.46 13.79 -1.24
C ASP A 168 8.64 12.25 -1.31
N GLY A 169 7.57 11.52 -1.56
CA GLY A 169 7.59 10.07 -1.69
C GLY A 169 7.71 9.35 -0.34
N TYR A 170 8.60 8.35 -0.27
CA TYR A 170 8.91 7.65 0.98
C TYR A 170 10.10 8.31 1.67
N GLY A 171 10.07 8.48 2.96
CA GLY A 171 11.18 9.08 3.71
C GLY A 171 10.86 9.32 5.18
N GLY A 172 9.59 9.19 5.56
CA GLY A 172 9.14 9.33 6.92
C GLY A 172 9.48 8.11 7.81
N ARG A 173 9.00 8.16 9.02
CA ARG A 173 9.15 7.07 9.98
C ARG A 173 8.36 5.85 9.53
N GLU A 174 9.03 4.70 9.53
CA GLU A 174 8.46 3.39 9.26
C GLU A 174 8.25 2.59 10.55
N VAL A 175 7.32 1.66 10.57
CA VAL A 175 7.09 0.73 11.68
C VAL A 175 7.36 -0.69 11.21
N VAL A 176 8.28 -1.36 11.89
CA VAL A 176 8.53 -2.79 11.71
C VAL A 176 7.62 -3.55 12.66
N VAL A 177 6.80 -4.45 12.10
CA VAL A 177 5.81 -5.26 12.81
C VAL A 177 6.29 -6.70 12.83
N ASP A 178 6.64 -7.22 14.02
CA ASP A 178 6.84 -8.65 14.22
C ASP A 178 5.47 -9.32 14.36
N LEU A 179 5.11 -10.07 13.33
CA LEU A 179 3.82 -10.77 13.26
C LEU A 179 3.71 -11.93 14.26
N THR A 180 4.81 -12.35 14.86
CA THR A 180 4.83 -13.43 15.87
C THR A 180 4.67 -12.90 17.29
N ALA A 181 4.95 -11.62 17.51
CA ALA A 181 4.77 -10.94 18.79
C ALA A 181 3.34 -10.39 18.91
N GLY A 182 2.82 -10.27 20.13
CA GLY A 182 1.50 -9.66 20.38
C GLY A 182 1.52 -8.13 20.30
N SER A 183 2.66 -7.49 20.57
CA SER A 183 2.81 -6.03 20.54
C SER A 183 4.26 -5.59 20.56
N GLY A 184 4.49 -4.35 20.14
CA GLY A 184 5.77 -3.65 20.23
C GLY A 184 5.56 -2.15 20.49
N PRO A 185 6.62 -1.34 20.45
CA PRO A 185 6.54 0.09 20.80
C PRO A 185 5.55 0.92 19.97
N SER A 186 5.33 0.52 18.72
CA SER A 186 4.47 1.23 17.77
C SER A 186 3.54 0.29 17.01
N TYR A 187 3.30 -0.93 17.53
CA TYR A 187 2.38 -1.86 16.88
C TYR A 187 1.70 -2.81 17.85
N GLU A 188 0.57 -3.35 17.41
CA GLU A 188 -0.19 -4.43 18.03
C GLU A 188 -0.51 -5.51 16.98
N VAL A 189 -0.47 -6.78 17.38
CA VAL A 189 -0.83 -7.92 16.54
C VAL A 189 -1.89 -8.76 17.24
N GLU A 190 -3.01 -8.97 16.55
CA GLU A 190 -4.14 -9.78 17.03
C GLU A 190 -4.41 -10.94 16.07
N ARG A 191 -4.89 -12.06 16.60
CA ARG A 191 -5.37 -13.21 15.83
C ARG A 191 -6.76 -13.59 16.28
N GLN A 192 -7.68 -13.80 15.30
CA GLN A 192 -9.07 -14.16 15.54
C GLN A 192 -9.31 -15.65 15.32
#